data_03bf38f94456478231a46db7a665d519
#
_entry.id   03bf38f94456478231a46db7a665d519
#
_cell.length_a   1.000
_cell.length_b   1.000
_cell.length_c   1.000
_cell.angle_alpha   90.00
_cell.angle_beta   90.00
_cell.angle_gamma   90.00
#
_symmetry.space_group_name_H-M   'P 1'
#
loop_
_entity.id
_entity.type
_entity.pdbx_description
1 polymer ?
#
loop_
_entity_poly.entity_id
_entity_poly.type
_entity_poly.pdbx_seq_one_letter_code
_entity_poly.pdbx_strand_id
1 'polypeptide(L)'
;INGRILTPQGWLKDGSVLICDGKILEVTNSDLAVIGATVIDARGMTIVPGFVSMHAHGGGGHDFTEATEEAFRIAATAHLKHGATGIFPTLSSTSFERIYQAVDVCEKLMKEPESPILGLHIEGPYLNPKMAGSQYDGFLKTPDENEYIPLLERTSCIRRWDISPELPGAHDFAKYTRSKGIMTAVTHTEAEYDEIKAAFAVGFSHAAHFYNAMPGFHKRREYKYEGTVESVYLTDGMTVEVIADGIHLPATILKLVYKLKGVENTCLVTDALAYAAYEGNEPIDPRYIIEDGVCKMADHSALAGSLATMDVLVRTMVKKANIPMEDAVRMASETPARLIGVSDRKGALAKGKDADIVILDKELNVRCVWSMGKIVPGTDNLLHK
;
A
#
# COMPACT_ATOMS: atom_id res chain seq x y z
N ILE A 1 -17.95 -14.59 -16.01
CA ILE A 1 -17.56 -15.45 -17.13
C ILE A 1 -16.88 -14.64 -18.24
N ASN A 2 -16.30 -15.33 -19.22
CA ASN A 2 -15.73 -14.73 -20.44
C ASN A 2 -14.64 -13.69 -20.20
N GLY A 3 -13.79 -13.88 -19.18
CA GLY A 3 -12.69 -13.00 -18.88
C GLY A 3 -11.31 -13.62 -19.09
N ARG A 4 -10.30 -12.77 -19.30
CA ARG A 4 -8.89 -13.16 -19.17
C ARG A 4 -8.49 -13.07 -17.71
N ILE A 5 -8.36 -14.20 -17.02
CA ILE A 5 -8.18 -14.26 -15.56
C ILE A 5 -6.72 -14.47 -15.20
N LEU A 6 -6.20 -13.64 -14.28
CA LEU A 6 -4.88 -13.87 -13.64
C LEU A 6 -5.03 -14.76 -12.42
N THR A 7 -4.46 -15.96 -12.50
CA THR A 7 -4.37 -16.92 -11.38
C THR A 7 -2.94 -17.04 -10.87
N PRO A 8 -2.70 -17.69 -9.73
CA PRO A 8 -1.33 -18.00 -9.28
C PRO A 8 -0.49 -18.79 -10.29
N GLN A 9 -1.15 -19.60 -11.14
CA GLN A 9 -0.49 -20.42 -12.17
C GLN A 9 -0.31 -19.68 -13.51
N GLY A 10 -0.77 -18.45 -13.61
CA GLY A 10 -0.72 -17.63 -14.82
C GLY A 10 -2.10 -17.32 -15.40
N TRP A 11 -2.13 -16.96 -16.68
CA TRP A 11 -3.34 -16.49 -17.35
C TRP A 11 -4.24 -17.63 -17.82
N LEU A 12 -5.53 -17.55 -17.48
CA LEU A 12 -6.60 -18.31 -18.11
C LEU A 12 -7.34 -17.44 -19.14
N LYS A 13 -7.56 -17.97 -20.34
CA LYS A 13 -8.38 -17.33 -21.37
C LYS A 13 -9.82 -17.81 -21.26
N ASP A 14 -10.76 -16.91 -21.55
CA ASP A 14 -12.20 -17.20 -21.56
C ASP A 14 -12.67 -17.92 -20.29
N GLY A 15 -12.11 -17.50 -19.16
CA GLY A 15 -12.30 -18.14 -17.88
C GLY A 15 -13.55 -17.65 -17.15
N SER A 16 -13.87 -18.41 -16.09
CA SER A 16 -14.96 -18.12 -15.16
C SER A 16 -14.47 -18.16 -13.72
N VAL A 17 -14.98 -17.26 -12.88
CA VAL A 17 -14.80 -17.28 -11.43
C VAL A 17 -16.18 -17.51 -10.80
N LEU A 18 -16.34 -18.61 -10.08
CA LEU A 18 -17.53 -18.90 -9.30
C LEU A 18 -17.31 -18.43 -7.86
N ILE A 19 -18.24 -17.61 -7.37
CA ILE A 19 -18.21 -17.08 -6.00
C ILE A 19 -19.46 -17.49 -5.23
N CYS A 20 -19.32 -17.75 -3.94
CA CYS A 20 -20.42 -17.99 -3.02
C CYS A 20 -19.99 -17.57 -1.61
N ASP A 21 -20.90 -16.95 -0.87
CA ASP A 21 -20.69 -16.56 0.53
C ASP A 21 -19.37 -15.80 0.77
N GLY A 22 -19.05 -14.89 -0.13
CA GLY A 22 -17.85 -14.06 -0.04
C GLY A 22 -16.55 -14.75 -0.43
N LYS A 23 -16.58 -16.02 -0.88
CA LYS A 23 -15.41 -16.82 -1.22
C LYS A 23 -15.40 -17.24 -2.68
N ILE A 24 -14.20 -17.45 -3.21
CA ILE A 24 -13.99 -18.08 -4.50
C ILE A 24 -14.16 -19.60 -4.34
N LEU A 25 -15.13 -20.17 -5.03
CA LEU A 25 -15.35 -21.62 -5.06
C LEU A 25 -14.54 -22.32 -6.15
N GLU A 26 -14.44 -21.67 -7.32
CA GLU A 26 -13.78 -22.23 -8.49
C GLU A 26 -13.24 -21.13 -9.40
N VAL A 27 -12.08 -21.36 -10.01
CA VAL A 27 -11.54 -20.57 -11.10
C VAL A 27 -11.16 -21.53 -12.21
N THR A 28 -11.80 -21.41 -13.37
CA THR A 28 -11.66 -22.41 -14.45
C THR A 28 -11.84 -21.76 -15.83
N ASN A 29 -11.32 -22.45 -16.84
CA ASN A 29 -11.63 -22.14 -18.25
C ASN A 29 -12.71 -23.06 -18.83
N SER A 30 -13.37 -23.87 -18.00
CA SER A 30 -14.50 -24.70 -18.39
C SER A 30 -15.81 -23.95 -18.25
N ASP A 31 -16.79 -24.31 -19.06
CA ASP A 31 -18.15 -23.80 -18.91
C ASP A 31 -18.74 -24.26 -17.56
N LEU A 32 -19.21 -23.30 -16.78
CA LEU A 32 -19.89 -23.54 -15.52
C LEU A 32 -21.40 -23.28 -15.70
N ALA A 33 -22.19 -24.35 -15.59
CA ALA A 33 -23.64 -24.25 -15.51
C ALA A 33 -24.08 -24.39 -14.05
N VAL A 34 -24.37 -23.29 -13.39
CA VAL A 34 -24.79 -23.26 -11.98
C VAL A 34 -26.22 -22.72 -11.88
N ILE A 35 -27.14 -23.59 -11.44
CA ILE A 35 -28.57 -23.22 -11.28
C ILE A 35 -28.70 -22.16 -10.20
N GLY A 36 -29.38 -21.06 -10.53
CA GLY A 36 -29.63 -19.94 -9.61
C GLY A 36 -28.49 -18.94 -9.46
N ALA A 37 -27.37 -19.13 -10.19
CA ALA A 37 -26.29 -18.15 -10.17
C ALA A 37 -26.65 -16.90 -11.01
N THR A 38 -26.30 -15.73 -10.50
CA THR A 38 -26.26 -14.50 -11.30
C THR A 38 -25.00 -14.51 -12.16
N VAL A 39 -25.17 -14.42 -13.46
CA VAL A 39 -24.06 -14.44 -14.40
C VAL A 39 -23.68 -13.02 -14.81
N ILE A 40 -22.39 -12.71 -14.66
CA ILE A 40 -21.80 -11.44 -15.10
C ILE A 40 -20.78 -11.74 -16.18
N ASP A 41 -20.97 -11.15 -17.34
CA ASP A 41 -20.10 -11.32 -18.51
C ASP A 41 -19.01 -10.25 -18.52
N ALA A 42 -17.77 -10.65 -18.36
CA ALA A 42 -16.60 -9.77 -18.42
C ALA A 42 -16.25 -9.34 -19.88
N ARG A 43 -16.92 -9.88 -20.90
CA ARG A 43 -16.77 -9.46 -22.30
C ARG A 43 -15.31 -9.42 -22.78
N GLY A 44 -14.52 -10.40 -22.41
CA GLY A 44 -13.10 -10.48 -22.75
C GLY A 44 -12.18 -9.54 -21.98
N MET A 45 -12.69 -8.79 -21.00
CA MET A 45 -11.88 -7.93 -20.15
C MET A 45 -10.98 -8.74 -19.22
N THR A 46 -10.04 -8.07 -18.61
CA THR A 46 -9.08 -8.68 -17.69
C THR A 46 -9.64 -8.75 -16.28
N ILE A 47 -9.59 -9.94 -15.68
CA ILE A 47 -10.01 -10.21 -14.31
C ILE A 47 -8.76 -10.48 -13.48
N VAL A 48 -8.53 -9.66 -12.45
CA VAL A 48 -7.37 -9.75 -11.56
C VAL A 48 -7.82 -9.81 -10.10
N PRO A 49 -6.96 -10.29 -9.17
CA PRO A 49 -7.26 -10.21 -7.76
C PRO A 49 -7.36 -8.76 -7.29
N GLY A 50 -8.16 -8.51 -6.27
CA GLY A 50 -8.19 -7.24 -5.57
C GLY A 50 -6.81 -6.82 -5.07
N PHE A 51 -6.52 -5.53 -5.17
CA PHE A 51 -5.25 -4.97 -4.72
C PHE A 51 -5.19 -4.85 -3.20
N VAL A 52 -3.98 -4.87 -2.65
CA VAL A 52 -3.70 -4.69 -1.23
C VAL A 52 -2.78 -3.48 -1.08
N SER A 53 -3.33 -2.39 -0.52
CA SER A 53 -2.59 -1.15 -0.25
C SER A 53 -2.10 -1.17 1.20
N MET A 54 -0.80 -1.26 1.40
CA MET A 54 -0.20 -1.30 2.73
C MET A 54 0.37 0.06 3.19
N HIS A 55 0.17 1.13 2.39
CA HIS A 55 0.57 2.50 2.71
C HIS A 55 -0.35 3.50 1.97
N ALA A 56 -1.24 4.16 2.71
CA ALA A 56 -2.10 5.23 2.22
C ALA A 56 -2.57 6.10 3.40
N HIS A 57 -2.31 7.40 3.34
CA HIS A 57 -2.67 8.36 4.40
C HIS A 57 -4.11 8.83 4.33
N GLY A 58 -4.72 8.82 3.15
CA GLY A 58 -6.08 9.28 2.99
C GLY A 58 -6.63 9.08 1.59
N GLY A 59 -7.83 9.61 1.36
CA GLY A 59 -8.53 9.59 0.09
C GLY A 59 -9.94 10.17 0.22
N GLY A 60 -10.56 10.58 -0.90
CA GLY A 60 -11.93 11.07 -0.93
C GLY A 60 -12.19 12.32 -0.08
N GLY A 61 -11.15 13.10 0.23
CA GLY A 61 -11.24 14.32 1.02
C GLY A 61 -10.87 14.16 2.50
N HIS A 62 -10.51 12.96 2.96
CA HIS A 62 -10.21 12.67 4.36
C HIS A 62 -8.85 12.02 4.56
N ASP A 63 -8.21 12.31 5.70
CA ASP A 63 -6.95 11.73 6.15
C ASP A 63 -7.20 10.76 7.32
N PHE A 64 -6.53 9.62 7.33
CA PHE A 64 -6.68 8.65 8.44
C PHE A 64 -6.16 9.19 9.78
N THR A 65 -5.24 10.17 9.77
CA THR A 65 -4.77 10.85 10.98
C THR A 65 -5.86 11.71 11.65
N GLU A 66 -6.99 11.98 10.97
CA GLU A 66 -8.18 12.57 11.62
C GLU A 66 -8.71 11.67 12.75
N ALA A 67 -8.43 10.36 12.69
CA ALA A 67 -8.80 9.36 13.69
C ALA A 67 -10.31 9.31 13.99
N THR A 68 -11.14 9.50 12.97
CA THR A 68 -12.61 9.41 13.06
C THR A 68 -13.13 8.24 12.21
N GLU A 69 -14.27 7.65 12.61
CA GLU A 69 -14.90 6.59 11.81
C GLU A 69 -15.29 7.08 10.41
N GLU A 70 -15.75 8.32 10.31
CA GLU A 70 -16.13 8.93 9.04
C GLU A 70 -14.95 9.01 8.09
N ALA A 71 -13.82 9.56 8.55
CA ALA A 71 -12.60 9.68 7.75
C ALA A 71 -12.10 8.31 7.27
N PHE A 72 -12.05 7.31 8.18
CA PHE A 72 -11.64 5.96 7.84
C PHE A 72 -12.54 5.31 6.79
N ARG A 73 -13.88 5.48 6.92
CA ARG A 73 -14.83 4.91 5.95
C ARG A 73 -14.72 5.57 4.59
N ILE A 74 -14.67 6.89 4.55
CA ILE A 74 -14.63 7.63 3.28
C ILE A 74 -13.32 7.33 2.56
N ALA A 75 -12.18 7.44 3.25
CA ALA A 75 -10.89 7.21 2.63
C ALA A 75 -10.73 5.73 2.17
N ALA A 76 -11.11 4.76 2.99
CA ALA A 76 -11.06 3.35 2.60
C ALA A 76 -12.00 3.05 1.42
N THR A 77 -13.21 3.64 1.39
CA THR A 77 -14.16 3.48 0.28
C THR A 77 -13.63 4.10 -1.02
N ALA A 78 -12.96 5.24 -0.94
CA ALA A 78 -12.32 5.86 -2.09
C ALA A 78 -11.31 4.91 -2.75
N HIS A 79 -10.44 4.31 -1.97
CA HIS A 79 -9.47 3.31 -2.47
C HIS A 79 -10.13 2.01 -2.94
N LEU A 80 -11.20 1.56 -2.25
CA LEU A 80 -11.94 0.35 -2.60
C LEU A 80 -12.55 0.45 -4.00
N LYS A 81 -13.11 1.60 -4.39
CA LYS A 81 -13.64 1.86 -5.73
C LYS A 81 -12.57 1.76 -6.83
N HIS A 82 -11.31 1.92 -6.47
CA HIS A 82 -10.15 1.78 -7.36
C HIS A 82 -9.43 0.43 -7.21
N GLY A 83 -10.14 -0.58 -6.65
CA GLY A 83 -9.70 -1.95 -6.60
C GLY A 83 -8.86 -2.35 -5.39
N ALA A 84 -8.61 -1.44 -4.43
CA ALA A 84 -7.93 -1.79 -3.18
C ALA A 84 -8.91 -2.48 -2.22
N THR A 85 -9.06 -3.80 -2.33
CA THR A 85 -9.95 -4.61 -1.48
C THR A 85 -9.34 -4.97 -0.14
N GLY A 86 -8.09 -4.58 0.09
CA GLY A 86 -7.41 -4.62 1.38
C GLY A 86 -6.58 -3.36 1.56
N ILE A 87 -6.68 -2.71 2.74
CA ILE A 87 -5.97 -1.47 3.01
C ILE A 87 -5.44 -1.44 4.45
N PHE A 88 -4.25 -0.87 4.62
CA PHE A 88 -3.75 -0.35 5.89
C PHE A 88 -3.94 1.17 5.91
N PRO A 89 -4.92 1.70 6.66
CA PRO A 89 -4.92 3.11 7.03
C PRO A 89 -3.56 3.50 7.62
N THR A 90 -2.96 4.56 7.09
CA THR A 90 -1.65 5.04 7.50
C THR A 90 -1.79 6.35 8.27
N LEU A 91 -1.26 6.40 9.48
CA LEU A 91 -1.15 7.64 10.24
C LEU A 91 0.17 8.31 9.93
N SER A 92 0.13 9.60 9.59
CA SER A 92 1.32 10.46 9.59
C SER A 92 1.78 10.74 11.02
N SER A 93 2.98 11.29 11.17
CA SER A 93 3.52 11.71 12.48
C SER A 93 2.53 12.57 13.25
N THR A 94 2.12 12.11 14.42
CA THR A 94 1.09 12.76 15.25
C THR A 94 1.29 12.46 16.75
N SER A 95 0.43 12.98 17.61
CA SER A 95 0.46 12.68 19.05
C SER A 95 0.03 11.25 19.35
N PHE A 96 0.54 10.67 20.45
CA PHE A 96 0.11 9.36 20.92
C PHE A 96 -1.37 9.31 21.28
N GLU A 97 -1.93 10.39 21.78
CA GLU A 97 -3.38 10.51 22.00
C GLU A 97 -4.16 10.24 20.70
N ARG A 98 -3.73 10.85 19.59
CA ARG A 98 -4.33 10.65 18.27
C ARG A 98 -4.13 9.22 17.76
N ILE A 99 -2.96 8.63 18.00
CA ILE A 99 -2.70 7.23 17.65
C ILE A 99 -3.66 6.30 18.42
N TYR A 100 -3.88 6.51 19.71
CA TYR A 100 -4.84 5.73 20.50
C TYR A 100 -6.27 5.85 19.95
N GLN A 101 -6.70 7.05 19.57
CA GLN A 101 -8.02 7.27 18.94
C GLN A 101 -8.14 6.50 17.63
N ALA A 102 -7.12 6.55 16.76
CA ALA A 102 -7.10 5.83 15.51
C ALA A 102 -7.11 4.31 15.70
N VAL A 103 -6.42 3.80 16.72
CA VAL A 103 -6.46 2.38 17.12
C VAL A 103 -7.89 1.96 17.45
N ASP A 104 -8.62 2.73 18.29
CA ASP A 104 -9.99 2.42 18.66
C ASP A 104 -10.92 2.38 17.45
N VAL A 105 -10.79 3.33 16.55
CA VAL A 105 -11.53 3.37 15.28
C VAL A 105 -11.17 2.17 14.40
N CYS A 106 -9.88 1.89 14.20
CA CYS A 106 -9.41 0.79 13.37
C CYS A 106 -9.92 -0.56 13.89
N GLU A 107 -9.79 -0.83 15.18
CA GLU A 107 -10.27 -2.08 15.80
C GLU A 107 -11.79 -2.28 15.66
N LYS A 108 -12.56 -1.18 15.74
CA LYS A 108 -14.00 -1.22 15.52
C LYS A 108 -14.31 -1.60 14.07
N LEU A 109 -13.71 -0.90 13.12
CA LEU A 109 -13.98 -1.08 11.70
C LEU A 109 -13.47 -2.43 11.16
N MET A 110 -12.35 -2.94 11.66
CA MET A 110 -11.84 -4.28 11.28
C MET A 110 -12.81 -5.42 11.64
N LYS A 111 -13.70 -5.24 12.61
CA LYS A 111 -14.67 -6.25 13.01
C LYS A 111 -15.90 -6.31 12.10
N GLU A 112 -16.06 -5.33 11.22
CA GLU A 112 -17.19 -5.31 10.29
C GLU A 112 -16.98 -6.35 9.18
N PRO A 113 -18.00 -7.14 8.81
CA PRO A 113 -17.86 -8.26 7.90
C PRO A 113 -17.32 -7.90 6.51
N GLU A 114 -17.51 -6.66 6.07
CA GLU A 114 -17.17 -6.18 4.72
C GLU A 114 -16.05 -5.15 4.73
N SER A 115 -15.37 -4.99 5.86
CA SER A 115 -14.32 -3.99 5.99
C SER A 115 -13.11 -4.35 5.13
N PRO A 116 -12.62 -3.43 4.29
CA PRO A 116 -11.36 -3.60 3.58
C PRO A 116 -10.14 -3.35 4.49
N ILE A 117 -10.35 -2.86 5.72
CA ILE A 117 -9.27 -2.53 6.66
C ILE A 117 -8.67 -3.80 7.24
N LEU A 118 -7.37 -4.01 7.03
CA LEU A 118 -6.64 -5.21 7.42
C LEU A 118 -5.75 -5.02 8.65
N GLY A 119 -5.56 -3.79 9.07
CA GLY A 119 -4.71 -3.37 10.18
C GLY A 119 -4.39 -1.90 10.07
N LEU A 120 -3.61 -1.38 11.02
CA LEU A 120 -3.14 0.00 11.06
C LEU A 120 -1.65 0.05 10.74
N HIS A 121 -1.27 1.02 9.93
CA HIS A 121 0.11 1.42 9.69
C HIS A 121 0.38 2.76 10.39
N ILE A 122 1.51 2.88 11.05
CA ILE A 122 1.97 4.12 11.67
C ILE A 122 3.29 4.52 11.00
N GLU A 123 3.33 5.69 10.37
CA GLU A 123 4.54 6.28 9.83
C GLU A 123 5.02 7.40 10.75
N GLY A 124 6.11 7.14 11.45
CA GLY A 124 6.59 8.02 12.52
C GLY A 124 5.86 7.78 13.86
N PRO A 125 5.92 8.71 14.82
CA PRO A 125 6.66 9.98 14.83
C PRO A 125 8.18 9.80 15.04
N TYR A 126 8.69 8.60 15.02
CA TYR A 126 10.09 8.25 15.24
C TYR A 126 10.89 8.39 13.94
N LEU A 127 10.99 9.61 13.42
CA LEU A 127 11.65 9.93 12.17
C LEU A 127 12.81 10.90 12.35
N ASN A 128 13.81 10.80 11.44
CA ASN A 128 14.93 11.74 11.40
C ASN A 128 14.45 13.12 10.93
N PRO A 129 14.56 14.18 11.75
CA PRO A 129 14.06 15.51 11.37
C PRO A 129 14.71 16.08 10.09
N LYS A 130 15.92 15.67 9.73
CA LYS A 130 16.57 16.10 8.49
C LYS A 130 15.93 15.51 7.24
N MET A 131 15.21 14.40 7.39
CA MET A 131 14.56 13.69 6.32
C MET A 131 13.03 13.73 6.43
N ALA A 132 12.50 14.69 7.19
CA ALA A 132 11.07 14.81 7.51
C ALA A 132 10.16 14.86 6.27
N GLY A 133 10.62 15.44 5.15
CA GLY A 133 9.79 15.58 3.95
C GLY A 133 8.53 16.39 4.24
N SER A 134 7.36 15.81 3.99
CA SER A 134 6.05 16.43 4.28
C SER A 134 5.49 16.12 5.68
N GLN A 135 6.22 15.37 6.51
CA GLN A 135 5.81 15.06 7.89
C GLN A 135 5.82 16.33 8.76
N TYR A 136 4.95 16.34 9.78
CA TYR A 136 4.86 17.49 10.68
C TYR A 136 5.94 17.47 11.76
N ASP A 137 6.92 18.36 11.67
CA ASP A 137 8.11 18.40 12.53
C ASP A 137 7.81 18.47 14.02
N GLY A 138 6.70 19.08 14.41
CA GLY A 138 6.33 19.26 15.82
C GLY A 138 6.07 17.96 16.59
N PHE A 139 5.95 16.82 15.91
CA PHE A 139 5.75 15.51 16.53
C PHE A 139 6.98 14.60 16.45
N LEU A 140 8.00 14.97 15.67
CA LEU A 140 9.16 14.11 15.45
C LEU A 140 9.98 13.94 16.72
N LYS A 141 10.33 12.69 17.02
CA LYS A 141 11.08 12.31 18.22
C LYS A 141 11.77 10.95 18.07
N THR A 142 12.54 10.56 19.06
CA THR A 142 13.13 9.22 19.15
C THR A 142 12.16 8.22 19.80
N PRO A 143 12.29 6.90 19.51
CA PRO A 143 11.51 5.86 20.19
C PRO A 143 11.59 5.94 21.72
N ASP A 144 10.42 5.87 22.37
CA ASP A 144 10.29 5.84 23.83
C ASP A 144 9.50 4.60 24.25
N GLU A 145 10.13 3.72 25.06
CA GLU A 145 9.51 2.49 25.54
C GLU A 145 8.26 2.75 26.38
N ASN A 146 8.21 3.88 27.09
CA ASN A 146 7.04 4.26 27.89
C ASN A 146 5.81 4.63 27.01
N GLU A 147 6.01 4.84 25.73
CA GLU A 147 4.94 5.16 24.77
C GLU A 147 4.55 3.95 23.91
N TYR A 148 5.52 3.33 23.24
CA TYR A 148 5.19 2.27 22.29
C TYR A 148 4.85 0.94 22.94
N ILE A 149 5.47 0.58 24.09
CA ILE A 149 5.16 -0.69 24.78
C ILE A 149 3.71 -0.72 25.26
N PRO A 150 3.20 0.25 26.05
CA PRO A 150 1.80 0.24 26.47
C PRO A 150 0.80 0.22 25.31
N LEU A 151 1.10 0.93 24.23
CA LEU A 151 0.27 0.93 23.03
C LEU A 151 0.21 -0.46 22.38
N LEU A 152 1.37 -1.09 22.16
CA LEU A 152 1.46 -2.40 21.51
C LEU A 152 1.02 -3.57 22.40
N GLU A 153 0.97 -3.38 23.72
CA GLU A 153 0.34 -4.36 24.64
C GLU A 153 -1.20 -4.25 24.63
N ARG A 154 -1.75 -3.07 24.33
CA ARG A 154 -3.19 -2.83 24.31
C ARG A 154 -3.86 -3.37 23.05
N THR A 155 -3.19 -3.36 21.91
CA THR A 155 -3.80 -3.64 20.61
C THR A 155 -2.98 -4.60 19.76
N SER A 156 -3.69 -5.36 18.91
CA SER A 156 -3.09 -6.15 17.84
C SER A 156 -3.42 -5.61 16.44
N CYS A 157 -4.10 -4.47 16.34
CA CYS A 157 -4.47 -3.91 15.03
C CYS A 157 -3.29 -3.21 14.33
N ILE A 158 -2.26 -2.76 15.07
CA ILE A 158 -1.05 -2.20 14.45
C ILE A 158 -0.26 -3.35 13.83
N ARG A 159 -0.12 -3.32 12.52
CA ARG A 159 0.53 -4.37 11.72
C ARG A 159 1.85 -3.93 11.12
N ARG A 160 2.03 -2.61 11.01
CA ARG A 160 3.23 -2.00 10.44
C ARG A 160 3.53 -0.71 11.18
N TRP A 161 4.84 -0.46 11.44
CA TRP A 161 5.31 0.79 12.03
C TRP A 161 6.66 1.17 11.42
N ASP A 162 6.69 2.32 10.75
CA ASP A 162 7.85 2.79 10.01
C ASP A 162 8.60 3.85 10.81
N ILE A 163 9.91 3.68 10.92
CA ILE A 163 10.78 4.57 11.68
C ILE A 163 12.16 4.72 11.03
N SER A 164 12.91 5.74 11.43
CA SER A 164 14.30 5.93 11.00
C SER A 164 15.23 5.05 11.84
N PRO A 165 16.02 4.15 11.21
CA PRO A 165 16.81 3.14 11.93
C PRO A 165 18.01 3.72 12.70
N GLU A 166 18.52 4.89 12.31
CA GLU A 166 19.65 5.56 12.94
C GLU A 166 19.30 6.28 14.26
N LEU A 167 18.01 6.38 14.60
CA LEU A 167 17.59 7.05 15.84
C LEU A 167 17.98 6.26 17.08
N PRO A 168 18.39 6.93 18.16
CA PRO A 168 18.57 6.29 19.47
C PRO A 168 17.31 5.51 19.87
N GLY A 169 17.45 4.24 20.28
CA GLY A 169 16.35 3.37 20.67
C GLY A 169 15.68 2.62 19.51
N ALA A 170 15.96 2.96 18.25
CA ALA A 170 15.32 2.33 17.09
C ALA A 170 15.55 0.81 17.01
N HIS A 171 16.73 0.33 17.39
CA HIS A 171 17.04 -1.10 17.37
C HIS A 171 16.26 -1.88 18.44
N ASP A 172 16.07 -1.31 19.62
CA ASP A 172 15.29 -1.98 20.67
C ASP A 172 13.78 -1.95 20.33
N PHE A 173 13.31 -0.84 19.77
CA PHE A 173 11.98 -0.78 19.16
C PHE A 173 11.76 -1.88 18.11
N ALA A 174 12.70 -2.07 17.19
CA ALA A 174 12.57 -3.07 16.12
C ALA A 174 12.58 -4.51 16.66
N LYS A 175 13.40 -4.82 17.67
CA LYS A 175 13.37 -6.13 18.36
C LYS A 175 12.00 -6.36 19.01
N TYR A 176 11.44 -5.32 19.65
CA TYR A 176 10.14 -5.43 20.30
C TYR A 176 9.00 -5.63 19.31
N THR A 177 8.90 -4.81 18.26
CA THR A 177 7.89 -4.93 17.22
C THR A 177 7.97 -6.27 16.50
N ARG A 178 9.19 -6.76 16.20
CA ARG A 178 9.41 -8.09 15.64
C ARG A 178 8.87 -9.19 16.55
N SER A 179 9.05 -9.08 17.88
CA SER A 179 8.52 -10.05 18.85
C SER A 179 6.99 -10.12 18.85
N LYS A 180 6.33 -9.03 18.43
CA LYS A 180 4.87 -8.92 18.27
C LYS A 180 4.37 -9.29 16.87
N GLY A 181 5.25 -9.63 15.94
CA GLY A 181 4.90 -9.91 14.55
C GLY A 181 4.50 -8.67 13.75
N ILE A 182 4.96 -7.49 14.18
CA ILE A 182 4.71 -6.21 13.51
C ILE A 182 5.85 -5.95 12.53
N MET A 183 5.51 -5.59 11.28
CA MET A 183 6.50 -5.17 10.30
C MET A 183 7.10 -3.82 10.72
N THR A 184 8.42 -3.74 10.77
CA THR A 184 9.13 -2.46 10.94
C THR A 184 9.87 -2.14 9.65
N ALA A 185 9.61 -0.95 9.10
CA ALA A 185 10.25 -0.49 7.88
C ALA A 185 11.19 0.70 8.12
N VAL A 186 12.20 0.75 7.28
CA VAL A 186 13.12 1.89 7.18
C VAL A 186 12.42 3.00 6.41
N THR A 187 12.36 4.19 6.97
CA THR A 187 11.75 5.37 6.33
C THR A 187 12.43 6.65 6.79
N HIS A 188 12.33 7.73 6.01
CA HIS A 188 12.79 9.09 6.37
C HIS A 188 14.17 9.09 7.05
N THR A 189 15.20 8.60 6.36
CA THR A 189 16.47 8.21 6.96
C THR A 189 17.68 8.69 6.15
N GLU A 190 18.79 8.95 6.82
CA GLU A 190 20.11 9.13 6.23
C GLU A 190 21.01 7.89 6.39
N ALA A 191 20.46 6.76 6.88
CA ALA A 191 21.24 5.57 7.21
C ALA A 191 22.01 5.00 6.01
N GLU A 192 23.25 4.67 6.22
CA GLU A 192 24.18 4.06 5.23
C GLU A 192 24.27 2.55 5.43
N TYR A 193 25.16 1.89 4.68
CA TYR A 193 25.18 0.43 4.57
C TYR A 193 25.32 -0.31 5.90
N ASP A 194 26.24 0.09 6.76
CA ASP A 194 26.45 -0.59 8.04
C ASP A 194 25.24 -0.41 8.99
N GLU A 195 24.59 0.76 8.96
CA GLU A 195 23.40 1.04 9.74
C GLU A 195 22.18 0.25 9.21
N ILE A 196 21.98 0.19 7.91
CA ILE A 196 20.90 -0.61 7.29
C ILE A 196 21.09 -2.09 7.57
N LYS A 197 22.34 -2.60 7.46
CA LYS A 197 22.65 -3.99 7.78
C LYS A 197 22.40 -4.31 9.25
N ALA A 198 22.78 -3.42 10.15
CA ALA A 198 22.51 -3.57 11.59
C ALA A 198 21.01 -3.51 11.88
N ALA A 199 20.27 -2.60 11.25
CA ALA A 199 18.82 -2.49 11.36
C ALA A 199 18.12 -3.78 10.88
N PHE A 200 18.52 -4.33 9.73
CA PHE A 200 18.00 -5.59 9.21
C PHE A 200 18.21 -6.75 10.20
N ALA A 201 19.40 -6.84 10.81
CA ALA A 201 19.70 -7.89 11.78
C ALA A 201 18.77 -7.86 13.01
N VAL A 202 18.30 -6.69 13.44
CA VAL A 202 17.42 -6.55 14.60
C VAL A 202 15.92 -6.58 14.29
N GLY A 203 15.52 -6.52 12.99
CA GLY A 203 14.12 -6.74 12.65
C GLY A 203 13.49 -5.79 11.64
N PHE A 204 14.19 -4.75 11.18
CA PHE A 204 13.74 -4.01 10.01
C PHE A 204 13.75 -4.94 8.80
N SER A 205 12.65 -5.00 8.07
CA SER A 205 12.50 -5.97 6.98
C SER A 205 12.04 -5.36 5.66
N HIS A 206 11.72 -4.08 5.68
CA HIS A 206 11.11 -3.36 4.57
C HIS A 206 11.69 -1.95 4.46
N ALA A 207 11.66 -1.35 3.25
CA ALA A 207 11.97 0.06 3.05
C ALA A 207 10.74 0.76 2.44
N ALA A 208 10.23 1.75 3.16
CA ALA A 208 9.04 2.51 2.79
C ALA A 208 9.33 3.45 1.63
N HIS A 209 8.31 3.72 0.80
CA HIS A 209 8.35 4.63 -0.37
C HIS A 209 9.76 4.80 -0.95
N PHE A 210 10.37 3.65 -1.27
CA PHE A 210 11.78 3.51 -1.65
C PHE A 210 12.25 4.57 -2.64
N TYR A 211 13.39 5.19 -2.42
CA TYR A 211 13.96 6.39 -3.02
C TYR A 211 13.44 7.73 -2.47
N ASN A 212 12.28 7.78 -1.84
CA ASN A 212 11.76 9.01 -1.28
C ASN A 212 12.20 9.17 0.17
N ALA A 213 12.55 10.40 0.57
CA ALA A 213 13.06 10.75 1.90
C ALA A 213 14.24 9.84 2.37
N MET A 214 15.12 9.48 1.44
CA MET A 214 16.36 8.72 1.70
C MET A 214 17.42 9.02 0.64
N PRO A 215 18.71 9.12 1.01
CA PRO A 215 19.77 9.39 0.07
C PRO A 215 20.09 8.17 -0.82
N GLY A 216 20.42 8.46 -2.07
CA GLY A 216 21.14 7.53 -2.94
C GLY A 216 22.62 7.85 -2.97
N PHE A 217 23.33 7.21 -3.92
CA PHE A 217 24.75 7.42 -4.17
C PHE A 217 25.10 8.90 -4.28
N HIS A 218 26.05 9.37 -3.46
CA HIS A 218 26.39 10.78 -3.34
C HIS A 218 27.87 11.04 -3.12
N LYS A 219 28.24 12.33 -3.10
CA LYS A 219 29.61 12.79 -2.82
C LYS A 219 29.66 13.54 -1.51
N ARG A 220 30.70 13.26 -0.70
CA ARG A 220 31.14 14.11 0.39
C ARG A 220 32.56 14.57 0.08
N ARG A 221 32.70 15.85 -0.25
CA ARG A 221 33.93 16.41 -0.84
C ARG A 221 34.32 15.65 -2.13
N GLU A 222 35.52 15.09 -2.22
CA GLU A 222 36.02 14.31 -3.36
C GLU A 222 35.64 12.83 -3.33
N TYR A 223 35.23 12.31 -2.17
CA TYR A 223 34.89 10.87 -1.97
C TYR A 223 33.46 10.58 -2.33
N LYS A 224 33.23 9.33 -2.67
CA LYS A 224 31.90 8.81 -3.02
C LYS A 224 31.42 7.86 -1.94
N TYR A 225 30.11 7.92 -1.67
CA TYR A 225 29.45 7.12 -0.66
C TYR A 225 28.16 6.55 -1.23
N GLU A 226 27.82 5.37 -0.78
CA GLU A 226 26.49 4.82 -0.93
C GLU A 226 25.52 5.57 -0.02
N GLY A 227 24.25 5.56 -0.39
CA GLY A 227 23.17 6.02 0.47
C GLY A 227 22.30 4.85 0.92
N THR A 228 21.17 5.15 1.53
CA THR A 228 20.17 4.17 1.94
C THR A 228 19.71 3.32 0.76
N VAL A 229 19.55 3.91 -0.42
CA VAL A 229 19.07 3.21 -1.62
C VAL A 229 19.98 2.04 -2.00
N GLU A 230 21.28 2.27 -2.14
CA GLU A 230 22.25 1.23 -2.46
C GLU A 230 22.34 0.19 -1.33
N SER A 231 22.28 0.66 -0.10
CA SER A 231 22.32 -0.19 1.10
C SER A 231 21.18 -1.18 1.15
N VAL A 232 19.96 -0.73 0.83
CA VAL A 232 18.76 -1.58 0.73
C VAL A 232 18.88 -2.58 -0.42
N TYR A 233 19.44 -2.18 -1.58
CA TYR A 233 19.69 -3.12 -2.67
C TYR A 233 20.67 -4.24 -2.27
N LEU A 234 21.70 -3.91 -1.50
CA LEU A 234 22.75 -4.83 -1.07
C LEU A 234 22.35 -5.69 0.14
N THR A 235 21.23 -5.37 0.80
CA THR A 235 20.74 -6.15 1.93
C THR A 235 19.75 -7.20 1.44
N ASP A 236 20.25 -8.45 1.29
CA ASP A 236 19.43 -9.57 0.86
C ASP A 236 18.27 -9.82 1.81
N GLY A 237 17.08 -10.05 1.27
CA GLY A 237 15.85 -10.29 2.03
C GLY A 237 15.11 -9.01 2.46
N MET A 238 15.71 -7.84 2.37
CA MET A 238 14.98 -6.59 2.59
C MET A 238 14.06 -6.29 1.40
N THR A 239 12.77 -6.15 1.68
CA THR A 239 11.74 -5.82 0.69
C THR A 239 11.56 -4.32 0.56
N VAL A 240 10.92 -3.87 -0.50
CA VAL A 240 10.70 -2.45 -0.78
C VAL A 240 9.27 -2.18 -1.23
N GLU A 241 8.80 -0.97 -1.00
CA GLU A 241 7.61 -0.47 -1.65
C GLU A 241 7.94 0.77 -2.51
N VAL A 242 7.21 0.95 -3.61
CA VAL A 242 7.41 2.08 -4.52
C VAL A 242 6.10 2.81 -4.80
N ILE A 243 6.16 4.14 -4.80
CA ILE A 243 5.08 5.00 -5.28
C ILE A 243 5.16 5.01 -6.81
N ALA A 244 4.37 4.13 -7.44
CA ALA A 244 4.46 3.88 -8.88
C ALA A 244 3.54 4.80 -9.71
N ASP A 245 3.38 6.05 -9.33
CA ASP A 245 2.58 7.04 -10.06
C ASP A 245 3.27 7.59 -11.32
N GLY A 246 4.58 7.38 -11.43
CA GLY A 246 5.43 7.86 -12.53
C GLY A 246 5.84 9.32 -12.38
N ILE A 247 5.64 9.91 -11.19
CA ILE A 247 6.03 11.27 -10.80
C ILE A 247 7.04 11.19 -9.66
N HIS A 248 6.69 10.54 -8.53
CA HIS A 248 7.62 10.27 -7.43
C HIS A 248 8.84 9.49 -7.89
N LEU A 249 8.61 8.48 -8.73
CA LEU A 249 9.68 7.75 -9.42
C LEU A 249 9.45 7.74 -10.93
N PRO A 250 10.43 8.17 -11.74
CA PRO A 250 10.33 8.02 -13.18
C PRO A 250 10.28 6.53 -13.56
N ALA A 251 9.61 6.23 -14.66
CA ALA A 251 9.39 4.86 -15.14
C ALA A 251 10.69 4.04 -15.29
N THR A 252 11.81 4.70 -15.58
CA THR A 252 13.14 4.06 -15.65
C THR A 252 13.62 3.57 -14.29
N ILE A 253 13.37 4.31 -13.23
CA ILE A 253 13.72 3.89 -11.87
C ILE A 253 12.76 2.79 -11.39
N LEU A 254 11.46 2.89 -11.65
CA LEU A 254 10.51 1.80 -11.38
C LEU A 254 10.96 0.49 -12.04
N LYS A 255 11.42 0.57 -13.29
CA LYS A 255 11.99 -0.58 -14.01
C LYS A 255 13.30 -1.09 -13.40
N LEU A 256 14.13 -0.20 -12.86
CA LEU A 256 15.37 -0.58 -12.18
C LEU A 256 15.06 -1.35 -10.88
N VAL A 257 14.14 -0.85 -10.06
CA VAL A 257 13.67 -1.53 -8.84
C VAL A 257 13.14 -2.93 -9.17
N TYR A 258 12.23 -3.03 -10.15
CA TYR A 258 11.72 -4.32 -10.61
C TYR A 258 12.83 -5.30 -11.02
N LYS A 259 13.87 -4.83 -11.74
CA LYS A 259 14.97 -5.69 -12.18
C LYS A 259 15.86 -6.16 -11.03
N LEU A 260 16.09 -5.33 -10.04
CA LEU A 260 17.02 -5.61 -8.94
C LEU A 260 16.35 -6.33 -7.76
N LYS A 261 15.15 -5.94 -7.39
CA LYS A 261 14.40 -6.55 -6.26
C LYS A 261 13.45 -7.67 -6.71
N GLY A 262 12.95 -7.62 -7.93
CA GLY A 262 12.00 -8.60 -8.45
C GLY A 262 10.59 -8.44 -7.87
N VAL A 263 9.65 -9.23 -8.40
CA VAL A 263 8.23 -9.20 -8.03
C VAL A 263 8.02 -9.53 -6.56
N GLU A 264 8.72 -10.54 -6.07
CA GLU A 264 8.55 -11.06 -4.70
C GLU A 264 8.98 -10.09 -3.60
N ASN A 265 9.84 -9.11 -3.94
CA ASN A 265 10.41 -8.18 -2.97
C ASN A 265 9.99 -6.73 -3.21
N THR A 266 9.07 -6.49 -4.14
CA THR A 266 8.58 -5.14 -4.47
C THR A 266 7.08 -5.06 -4.31
N CYS A 267 6.59 -4.09 -3.51
CA CYS A 267 5.18 -3.74 -3.42
C CYS A 267 4.89 -2.43 -4.15
N LEU A 268 3.71 -2.31 -4.73
CA LEU A 268 3.19 -1.02 -5.18
C LEU A 268 2.36 -0.42 -4.04
N VAL A 269 2.64 0.84 -3.69
CA VAL A 269 1.87 1.60 -2.71
C VAL A 269 1.50 2.96 -3.25
N THR A 270 0.38 3.47 -2.78
CA THR A 270 -0.08 4.78 -3.22
C THR A 270 0.62 5.91 -2.46
N ASP A 271 0.87 5.72 -1.19
CA ASP A 271 1.26 6.82 -0.29
C ASP A 271 0.33 8.02 -0.51
N ALA A 272 -0.97 7.71 -0.66
CA ALA A 272 -1.98 8.66 -1.10
C ALA A 272 -2.40 9.57 0.05
N LEU A 273 -2.52 10.86 -0.24
CA LEU A 273 -3.10 11.84 0.68
C LEU A 273 -4.62 11.92 0.51
N ALA A 274 -5.28 12.73 1.34
CA ALA A 274 -6.71 13.00 1.30
C ALA A 274 -7.24 13.39 -0.09
N TYR A 275 -6.39 13.97 -0.92
CA TYR A 275 -6.72 14.39 -2.30
C TYR A 275 -6.87 13.23 -3.30
N ALA A 276 -6.42 12.02 -2.99
CA ALA A 276 -6.61 10.87 -3.89
C ALA A 276 -8.09 10.53 -4.03
N ALA A 277 -8.56 10.38 -5.28
CA ALA A 277 -9.98 10.17 -5.59
C ALA A 277 -10.94 11.20 -4.95
N TYR A 278 -10.47 12.41 -4.68
CA TYR A 278 -11.28 13.51 -4.19
C TYR A 278 -11.95 14.26 -5.38
N GLU A 279 -13.26 14.35 -5.35
CA GLU A 279 -14.06 14.99 -6.40
C GLU A 279 -14.31 16.50 -6.13
N GLY A 280 -13.92 17.01 -4.97
CA GLY A 280 -14.06 18.41 -4.60
C GLY A 280 -12.96 19.30 -5.20
N ASN A 281 -13.18 20.62 -5.17
CA ASN A 281 -12.23 21.61 -5.65
C ASN A 281 -11.61 22.45 -4.52
N GLU A 282 -12.11 22.28 -3.30
CA GLU A 282 -11.65 23.06 -2.14
C GLU A 282 -10.32 22.50 -1.62
N PRO A 283 -9.38 23.36 -1.21
CA PRO A 283 -8.18 22.93 -0.52
C PRO A 283 -8.53 22.19 0.78
N ILE A 284 -7.96 20.99 0.99
CA ILE A 284 -8.17 20.20 2.20
C ILE A 284 -7.21 20.65 3.30
N ASP A 285 -5.94 20.86 2.95
CA ASP A 285 -4.88 21.25 3.88
C ASP A 285 -4.04 22.37 3.24
N PRO A 286 -3.90 23.54 3.90
CA PRO A 286 -3.17 24.69 3.36
C PRO A 286 -1.65 24.44 3.22
N ARG A 287 -1.10 23.39 3.80
CA ARG A 287 0.31 23.00 3.63
C ARG A 287 0.60 22.50 2.22
N TYR A 288 -0.43 22.08 1.49
CA TYR A 288 -0.29 21.42 0.20
C TYR A 288 -0.89 22.24 -0.95
N ILE A 289 -0.26 22.11 -2.10
CA ILE A 289 -0.79 22.57 -3.38
C ILE A 289 -0.80 21.41 -4.38
N ILE A 290 -1.75 21.43 -5.29
CA ILE A 290 -1.83 20.44 -6.37
C ILE A 290 -1.42 21.13 -7.67
N GLU A 291 -0.28 20.73 -8.21
CA GLU A 291 0.25 21.21 -9.48
C GLU A 291 0.85 20.06 -10.28
N ASP A 292 0.78 20.13 -11.60
CA ASP A 292 1.35 19.14 -12.52
C ASP A 292 0.85 17.70 -12.25
N GLY A 293 -0.35 17.55 -11.65
CA GLY A 293 -0.95 16.24 -11.32
C GLY A 293 -0.32 15.57 -10.09
N VAL A 294 0.37 16.32 -9.24
CA VAL A 294 1.00 15.81 -8.01
C VAL A 294 0.75 16.79 -6.85
N CYS A 295 0.77 16.25 -5.63
CA CYS A 295 0.74 17.04 -4.41
C CYS A 295 2.15 17.51 -4.03
N LYS A 296 2.30 18.80 -3.75
CA LYS A 296 3.56 19.43 -3.33
C LYS A 296 3.36 20.16 -2.02
N MET A 297 4.42 20.35 -1.26
CA MET A 297 4.42 21.35 -0.19
C MET A 297 4.19 22.73 -0.78
N ALA A 298 3.39 23.57 -0.11
CA ALA A 298 3.05 24.92 -0.60
C ALA A 298 4.26 25.84 -0.78
N ASP A 299 5.36 25.56 -0.08
CA ASP A 299 6.63 26.27 -0.21
C ASP A 299 7.56 25.65 -1.28
N HIS A 300 7.10 24.65 -2.03
CA HIS A 300 7.87 23.89 -3.03
C HIS A 300 9.13 23.19 -2.50
N SER A 301 9.24 22.96 -1.20
CA SER A 301 10.40 22.29 -0.58
C SER A 301 10.48 20.79 -0.91
N ALA A 302 9.33 20.12 -1.11
CA ALA A 302 9.25 18.70 -1.39
C ALA A 302 7.96 18.34 -2.15
N LEU A 303 7.96 17.15 -2.79
CA LEU A 303 6.72 16.47 -3.06
C LEU A 303 6.11 16.01 -1.73
N ALA A 304 4.79 16.04 -1.64
CA ALA A 304 4.05 15.38 -0.57
C ALA A 304 3.62 13.97 -1.06
N GLY A 305 2.79 13.28 -0.30
CA GLY A 305 2.26 11.98 -0.76
C GLY A 305 1.44 12.10 -2.05
N SER A 306 1.11 10.96 -2.67
CA SER A 306 0.55 10.95 -4.02
C SER A 306 -0.95 11.28 -4.08
N LEU A 307 -1.43 11.50 -5.31
CA LEU A 307 -2.85 11.56 -5.65
C LEU A 307 -3.33 10.23 -6.27
N ALA A 308 -2.43 9.25 -6.37
CA ALA A 308 -2.68 8.05 -7.13
C ALA A 308 -3.54 7.03 -6.37
N THR A 309 -4.27 6.23 -7.13
CA THR A 309 -4.97 5.04 -6.67
C THR A 309 -4.29 3.78 -7.21
N MET A 310 -4.56 2.60 -6.64
CA MET A 310 -3.84 1.36 -6.98
C MET A 310 -3.91 0.98 -8.46
N ASP A 311 -5.03 1.24 -9.14
CA ASP A 311 -5.17 1.02 -10.58
C ASP A 311 -4.25 1.91 -11.42
N VAL A 312 -4.02 3.17 -10.98
CA VAL A 312 -3.06 4.08 -11.61
C VAL A 312 -1.65 3.51 -11.53
N LEU A 313 -1.26 2.96 -10.37
CA LEU A 313 0.06 2.36 -10.17
C LEU A 313 0.29 1.17 -11.10
N VAL A 314 -0.66 0.23 -11.14
CA VAL A 314 -0.60 -0.93 -12.05
C VAL A 314 -0.51 -0.46 -13.50
N ARG A 315 -1.34 0.49 -13.90
CA ARG A 315 -1.33 1.07 -15.26
C ARG A 315 0.01 1.72 -15.60
N THR A 316 0.62 2.47 -14.67
CA THR A 316 1.92 3.10 -14.85
C THR A 316 3.03 2.06 -15.00
N MET A 317 3.05 1.02 -14.16
CA MET A 317 4.03 -0.07 -14.29
C MET A 317 3.94 -0.75 -15.65
N VAL A 318 2.72 -1.05 -16.12
CA VAL A 318 2.53 -1.72 -17.41
C VAL A 318 2.83 -0.78 -18.58
N LYS A 319 2.20 0.40 -18.62
CA LYS A 319 2.21 1.26 -19.82
C LYS A 319 3.42 2.18 -19.91
N LYS A 320 3.98 2.64 -18.78
CA LYS A 320 5.12 3.56 -18.75
C LYS A 320 6.45 2.85 -18.46
N ALA A 321 6.47 1.96 -17.44
CA ALA A 321 7.70 1.22 -17.09
C ALA A 321 7.89 -0.05 -17.94
N ASN A 322 6.90 -0.43 -18.74
CA ASN A 322 6.92 -1.62 -19.60
C ASN A 322 7.22 -2.91 -18.83
N ILE A 323 6.52 -3.09 -17.70
CA ILE A 323 6.56 -4.28 -16.86
C ILE A 323 5.42 -5.22 -17.29
N PRO A 324 5.63 -6.55 -17.31
CA PRO A 324 4.55 -7.50 -17.57
C PRO A 324 3.35 -7.26 -16.65
N MET A 325 2.14 -7.30 -17.19
CA MET A 325 0.92 -7.01 -16.43
C MET A 325 0.75 -7.94 -15.22
N GLU A 326 1.08 -9.22 -15.39
CA GLU A 326 1.03 -10.21 -14.32
C GLU A 326 1.92 -9.83 -13.15
N ASP A 327 3.11 -9.32 -13.43
CA ASP A 327 4.08 -8.91 -12.41
C ASP A 327 3.64 -7.62 -11.72
N ALA A 328 3.13 -6.64 -12.48
CA ALA A 328 2.56 -5.41 -11.91
C ALA A 328 1.38 -5.70 -10.98
N VAL A 329 0.48 -6.60 -11.38
CA VAL A 329 -0.65 -7.02 -10.54
C VAL A 329 -0.17 -7.77 -9.30
N ARG A 330 0.80 -8.68 -9.42
CA ARG A 330 1.36 -9.41 -8.25
C ARG A 330 2.01 -8.47 -7.26
N MET A 331 2.77 -7.47 -7.71
CA MET A 331 3.34 -6.44 -6.85
C MET A 331 2.26 -5.56 -6.17
N ALA A 332 1.06 -5.48 -6.72
CA ALA A 332 -0.08 -4.76 -6.15
C ALA A 332 -1.02 -5.64 -5.30
N SER A 333 -0.87 -6.96 -5.31
CA SER A 333 -1.82 -7.89 -4.67
C SER A 333 -1.14 -9.01 -3.88
N GLU A 334 -0.49 -9.95 -4.55
CA GLU A 334 0.09 -11.17 -3.94
C GLU A 334 1.25 -10.83 -3.02
N THR A 335 2.19 -10.01 -3.48
CA THR A 335 3.37 -9.63 -2.71
C THR A 335 3.01 -8.88 -1.44
N PRO A 336 2.22 -7.78 -1.45
CA PRO A 336 1.83 -7.13 -0.21
C PRO A 336 1.00 -8.05 0.69
N ALA A 337 0.08 -8.86 0.16
CA ALA A 337 -0.71 -9.80 0.97
C ALA A 337 0.18 -10.81 1.72
N ARG A 338 1.26 -11.28 1.09
CA ARG A 338 2.24 -12.16 1.72
C ARG A 338 3.02 -11.44 2.81
N LEU A 339 3.50 -10.23 2.54
CA LEU A 339 4.33 -9.47 3.47
C LEU A 339 3.58 -9.09 4.76
N ILE A 340 2.28 -8.79 4.63
CA ILE A 340 1.44 -8.45 5.80
C ILE A 340 0.71 -9.66 6.42
N GLY A 341 1.01 -10.89 5.94
CA GLY A 341 0.50 -12.13 6.53
C GLY A 341 -0.98 -12.42 6.29
N VAL A 342 -1.57 -11.96 5.16
CA VAL A 342 -2.98 -12.22 4.79
C VAL A 342 -3.13 -13.03 3.50
N SER A 343 -2.05 -13.65 3.04
CA SER A 343 -2.05 -14.43 1.80
C SER A 343 -2.90 -15.71 1.85
N ASP A 344 -3.29 -16.16 3.02
CA ASP A 344 -4.25 -17.25 3.19
C ASP A 344 -5.61 -16.92 2.58
N ARG A 345 -6.02 -15.65 2.61
CA ARG A 345 -7.34 -15.22 2.14
C ARG A 345 -7.32 -14.14 1.04
N LYS A 346 -6.25 -13.37 0.85
CA LYS A 346 -6.15 -12.24 -0.08
C LYS A 346 -5.07 -12.44 -1.15
N GLY A 347 -5.01 -11.53 -2.11
CA GLY A 347 -3.90 -11.36 -3.05
C GLY A 347 -3.91 -12.25 -4.29
N ALA A 348 -4.83 -13.21 -4.42
CA ALA A 348 -4.89 -14.09 -5.59
C ALA A 348 -6.30 -14.62 -5.85
N LEU A 349 -6.61 -14.89 -7.13
CA LEU A 349 -7.84 -15.57 -7.53
C LEU A 349 -7.62 -17.08 -7.45
N ALA A 350 -7.94 -17.66 -6.29
CA ALA A 350 -7.80 -19.08 -6.02
C ALA A 350 -8.92 -19.57 -5.09
N LYS A 351 -9.26 -20.85 -5.22
CA LYS A 351 -10.29 -21.49 -4.39
C LYS A 351 -10.06 -21.28 -2.90
N GLY A 352 -11.11 -20.89 -2.19
CA GLY A 352 -11.14 -20.66 -0.74
C GLY A 352 -10.73 -19.26 -0.31
N LYS A 353 -10.11 -18.46 -1.18
CA LYS A 353 -9.78 -17.06 -0.88
C LYS A 353 -11.03 -16.18 -0.91
N ASP A 354 -10.91 -14.99 -0.33
CA ASP A 354 -11.95 -13.96 -0.42
C ASP A 354 -12.23 -13.66 -1.89
N ALA A 355 -13.50 -13.47 -2.23
CA ALA A 355 -13.89 -13.11 -3.59
C ALA A 355 -13.64 -11.60 -3.82
N ASP A 356 -12.37 -11.24 -3.84
CA ASP A 356 -11.84 -9.92 -4.12
C ASP A 356 -11.38 -9.86 -5.57
N ILE A 357 -12.16 -9.19 -6.39
CA ILE A 357 -12.00 -9.26 -7.85
C ILE A 357 -12.04 -7.85 -8.43
N VAL A 358 -11.12 -7.57 -9.33
CA VAL A 358 -11.11 -6.33 -10.12
C VAL A 358 -11.20 -6.69 -11.60
N ILE A 359 -12.15 -6.07 -12.30
CA ILE A 359 -12.24 -6.16 -13.76
C ILE A 359 -11.68 -4.88 -14.37
N LEU A 360 -10.70 -5.06 -15.24
CA LEU A 360 -9.99 -3.99 -15.94
C LEU A 360 -10.30 -4.06 -17.44
N ASP A 361 -10.56 -2.89 -18.04
CA ASP A 361 -10.64 -2.78 -19.48
C ASP A 361 -9.24 -2.85 -20.16
N LYS A 362 -9.21 -2.75 -21.49
CA LYS A 362 -7.96 -2.77 -22.27
C LYS A 362 -7.00 -1.62 -21.94
N GLU A 363 -7.54 -0.52 -21.39
CA GLU A 363 -6.76 0.64 -20.95
C GLU A 363 -6.32 0.52 -19.50
N LEU A 364 -6.68 -0.57 -18.83
CA LEU A 364 -6.42 -0.86 -17.41
C LEU A 364 -7.19 0.08 -16.46
N ASN A 365 -8.36 0.57 -16.89
CA ASN A 365 -9.28 1.27 -16.00
C ASN A 365 -10.18 0.25 -15.28
N VAL A 366 -10.47 0.51 -14.03
CA VAL A 366 -11.40 -0.28 -13.23
C VAL A 366 -12.82 -0.16 -13.82
N ARG A 367 -13.43 -1.31 -14.09
CA ARG A 367 -14.81 -1.40 -14.63
C ARG A 367 -15.79 -1.98 -13.62
N CYS A 368 -15.31 -2.85 -12.75
CA CYS A 368 -16.09 -3.41 -11.65
C CYS A 368 -15.15 -3.94 -10.57
N VAL A 369 -15.59 -3.83 -9.32
CA VAL A 369 -14.86 -4.34 -8.14
C VAL A 369 -15.79 -5.19 -7.29
N TRP A 370 -15.33 -6.35 -6.89
CA TRP A 370 -15.94 -7.16 -5.81
C TRP A 370 -15.02 -7.15 -4.61
N SER A 371 -15.59 -6.92 -3.46
CA SER A 371 -14.93 -7.10 -2.17
C SER A 371 -15.70 -8.14 -1.38
N MET A 372 -15.03 -9.22 -1.01
CA MET A 372 -15.65 -10.35 -0.30
C MET A 372 -16.99 -10.80 -0.93
N GLY A 373 -17.00 -10.91 -2.26
CA GLY A 373 -18.14 -11.39 -3.05
C GLY A 373 -19.27 -10.38 -3.29
N LYS A 374 -19.15 -9.16 -2.81
CA LYS A 374 -20.12 -8.09 -3.05
C LYS A 374 -19.57 -7.05 -4.01
N ILE A 375 -20.42 -6.61 -4.93
CA ILE A 375 -20.07 -5.54 -5.85
C ILE A 375 -19.95 -4.23 -5.07
N VAL A 376 -18.85 -3.53 -5.28
CA VAL A 376 -18.60 -2.22 -4.66
C VAL A 376 -19.49 -1.17 -5.35
N PRO A 377 -20.35 -0.46 -4.60
CA PRO A 377 -21.24 0.55 -5.18
C PRO A 377 -20.48 1.62 -5.98
N GLY A 378 -21.00 1.96 -7.16
CA GLY A 378 -20.39 2.93 -8.08
C GLY A 378 -19.31 2.34 -8.99
N THR A 379 -19.05 1.01 -8.93
CA THR A 379 -18.16 0.30 -9.85
C THR A 379 -18.90 -0.70 -10.74
N ASP A 380 -20.23 -0.69 -10.75
CA ASP A 380 -21.10 -1.67 -11.40
C ASP A 380 -21.36 -1.39 -12.88
N ASN A 381 -20.42 -0.72 -13.55
CA ASN A 381 -20.52 -0.31 -14.97
C ASN A 381 -20.76 -1.46 -15.97
N LEU A 382 -20.58 -2.72 -15.54
CA LEU A 382 -20.85 -3.90 -16.36
C LEU A 382 -22.30 -4.38 -16.30
N LEU A 383 -23.06 -4.00 -15.28
CA LEU A 383 -24.43 -4.48 -15.05
C LEU A 383 -25.49 -3.70 -15.85
N HIS A 384 -25.16 -2.48 -16.30
CA HIS A 384 -26.10 -1.52 -16.85
C HIS A 384 -26.04 -1.37 -18.39
N LYS A 385 -25.51 -2.38 -19.11
CA LYS A 385 -25.47 -2.34 -20.59
C LYS A 385 -26.05 -3.58 -21.24
#